data_79f1874560cddd3fe0b35aa5cd3ef817
#
_entry.id   79f1874560cddd3fe0b35aa5cd3ef817
#
_cell.length_a   1.000
_cell.length_b   1.000
_cell.length_c   1.000
_cell.angle_alpha   90.00
_cell.angle_beta   90.00
_cell.angle_gamma   90.00
#
_symmetry.space_group_name_H-M   'P 1'
#
loop_
_entity.id
_entity.type
_entity.pdbx_description
1 polymer ?
#
loop_
_entity_poly.entity_id
_entity_poly.type
_entity_poly.pdbx_seq_one_letter_code
_entity_poly.pdbx_strand_id
1 'polypeptide(L)'
;MTNFRQLMSALEAHYPPQMAESWDQVGNHFGRPEAPVKRLMAVLDLDDASLAEAIEKGVDTLIVHHPVLFSPIRRFDFSSPEQARYEALIKHDIKVFAMHTNFDIAHNGMNDWLAEQLGLEEVTSLTPGVQEIGRA
;
A
#
# COMPACT_ATOMS: atom_id res chain seq x y z
N MET A 1 -19.81 -8.68 -5.42
CA MET A 1 -18.35 -8.86 -5.68
C MET A 1 -17.69 -7.54 -5.30
N THR A 2 -16.65 -7.56 -4.48
CA THR A 2 -15.94 -6.36 -4.02
C THR A 2 -15.21 -5.72 -5.19
N ASN A 3 -15.33 -4.39 -5.33
CA ASN A 3 -14.52 -3.62 -6.27
C ASN A 3 -13.36 -2.91 -5.57
N PHE A 4 -12.44 -2.35 -6.35
CA PHE A 4 -11.23 -1.74 -5.82
C PHE A 4 -11.52 -0.51 -4.94
N ARG A 5 -12.53 0.30 -5.27
CA ARG A 5 -12.99 1.42 -4.43
C ARG A 5 -13.43 0.96 -3.04
N GLN A 6 -14.22 -0.12 -2.98
CA GLN A 6 -14.69 -0.67 -1.70
C GLN A 6 -13.53 -1.20 -0.85
N LEU A 7 -12.54 -1.87 -1.49
CA LEU A 7 -11.33 -2.30 -0.79
C LEU A 7 -10.54 -1.11 -0.25
N MET A 8 -10.27 -0.10 -1.08
CA MET A 8 -9.56 1.11 -0.65
C MET A 8 -10.28 1.78 0.52
N SER A 9 -11.59 1.99 0.41
CA SER A 9 -12.37 2.62 1.50
C SER A 9 -12.33 1.82 2.80
N ALA A 10 -12.35 0.50 2.73
CA ALA A 10 -12.24 -0.35 3.91
C ALA A 10 -10.86 -0.24 4.58
N LEU A 11 -9.78 -0.20 3.78
CA LEU A 11 -8.41 -0.03 4.30
C LEU A 11 -8.21 1.38 4.88
N GLU A 12 -8.68 2.41 4.19
CA GLU A 12 -8.58 3.80 4.63
C GLU A 12 -9.42 4.10 5.90
N ALA A 13 -10.49 3.35 6.14
CA ALA A 13 -11.26 3.45 7.38
C ALA A 13 -10.45 2.99 8.61
N HIS A 14 -9.52 2.04 8.43
CA HIS A 14 -8.64 1.55 9.50
C HIS A 14 -7.31 2.31 9.56
N TYR A 15 -6.79 2.70 8.39
CA TYR A 15 -5.50 3.35 8.21
C TYR A 15 -5.66 4.62 7.38
N PRO A 16 -6.23 5.69 7.97
CA PRO A 16 -6.58 6.90 7.24
C PRO A 16 -5.38 7.54 6.54
N PRO A 17 -5.48 7.93 5.27
CA PRO A 17 -4.38 8.57 4.54
C PRO A 17 -3.93 9.89 5.17
N GLN A 18 -4.79 10.55 5.96
CA GLN A 18 -4.46 11.76 6.72
C GLN A 18 -3.43 11.52 7.82
N MET A 19 -3.21 10.27 8.23
CA MET A 19 -2.16 9.90 9.19
C MET A 19 -0.79 9.76 8.55
N ALA A 20 -0.72 9.70 7.21
CA ALA A 20 0.56 9.61 6.51
C ALA A 20 1.37 10.89 6.69
N GLU A 21 2.70 10.73 6.67
CA GLU A 21 3.62 11.84 6.64
C GLU A 21 3.34 12.75 5.41
N SER A 22 3.57 14.05 5.55
CA SER A 22 3.22 15.05 4.52
C SER A 22 3.97 14.87 3.19
N TRP A 23 5.10 14.19 3.20
CA TRP A 23 5.93 13.89 2.02
C TRP A 23 5.56 12.55 1.37
N ASP A 24 4.70 11.75 2.01
CA ASP A 24 4.42 10.38 1.60
C ASP A 24 3.43 10.32 0.42
N GLN A 25 3.48 9.20 -0.30
CA GLN A 25 2.64 8.92 -1.46
C GLN A 25 1.84 7.63 -1.19
N VAL A 26 0.77 7.73 -0.40
CA VAL A 26 -0.12 6.60 -0.10
C VAL A 26 -1.36 6.61 -0.98
N GLY A 27 -2.08 5.49 -1.04
CA GLY A 27 -3.34 5.35 -1.73
C GLY A 27 -3.23 4.63 -3.08
N ASN A 28 -4.14 4.97 -4.00
CA ASN A 28 -4.22 4.33 -5.32
C ASN A 28 -3.08 4.78 -6.25
N HIS A 29 -2.23 3.85 -6.61
CA HIS A 29 -1.15 4.08 -7.58
C HIS A 29 -1.49 3.60 -8.98
N PHE A 30 -2.15 2.45 -9.11
CA PHE A 30 -2.57 1.88 -10.38
C PHE A 30 -3.96 1.30 -10.27
N GLY A 31 -4.74 1.45 -11.30
CA GLY A 31 -6.01 0.76 -11.46
C GLY A 31 -7.24 1.67 -11.41
N ARG A 32 -8.34 1.09 -11.85
CA ARG A 32 -9.63 1.75 -11.90
C ARG A 32 -10.42 1.44 -10.63
N PRO A 33 -10.95 2.45 -9.93
CA PRO A 33 -11.72 2.24 -8.69
C PRO A 33 -12.90 1.27 -8.83
N GLU A 34 -13.51 1.21 -10.00
CA GLU A 34 -14.68 0.35 -10.24
C GLU A 34 -14.31 -1.08 -10.67
N ALA A 35 -13.01 -1.37 -10.89
CA ALA A 35 -12.57 -2.69 -11.29
C ALA A 35 -12.81 -3.72 -10.18
N PRO A 36 -13.21 -4.96 -10.52
CA PRO A 36 -13.42 -6.00 -9.52
C PRO A 36 -12.10 -6.43 -8.86
N VAL A 37 -12.16 -6.81 -7.58
CA VAL A 37 -11.07 -7.45 -6.85
C VAL A 37 -11.40 -8.92 -6.68
N LYS A 38 -10.58 -9.80 -7.26
CA LYS A 38 -10.78 -11.25 -7.21
C LYS A 38 -9.65 -11.95 -6.44
N ARG A 39 -8.42 -11.50 -6.65
CA ARG A 39 -7.23 -12.08 -6.02
C ARG A 39 -6.25 -11.00 -5.60
N LEU A 40 -6.05 -10.90 -4.31
CA LEU A 40 -5.21 -9.90 -3.66
C LEU A 40 -3.91 -10.54 -3.17
N MET A 41 -2.81 -9.80 -3.28
CA MET A 41 -1.51 -10.13 -2.69
C MET A 41 -0.97 -8.90 -1.96
N ALA A 42 -0.42 -9.10 -0.78
CA ALA A 42 0.28 -8.06 -0.03
C ALA A 42 1.79 -8.29 -0.14
N VAL A 43 2.53 -7.22 -0.39
CA VAL A 43 3.99 -7.25 -0.51
C VAL A 43 4.61 -6.02 0.17
N LEU A 44 5.83 -6.18 0.64
CA LEU A 44 6.61 -5.05 1.17
C LEU A 44 7.02 -4.11 0.03
N ASP A 45 7.70 -4.71 -0.96
CA ASP A 45 8.21 -4.03 -2.15
C ASP A 45 7.64 -4.64 -3.43
N LEU A 46 7.39 -3.79 -4.43
CA LEU A 46 7.16 -4.25 -5.78
C LEU A 46 8.50 -4.37 -6.52
N ASP A 47 9.06 -5.56 -6.50
CA ASP A 47 10.24 -5.94 -7.26
C ASP A 47 9.91 -6.92 -8.41
N ASP A 48 10.91 -7.35 -9.16
CA ASP A 48 10.71 -8.26 -10.29
C ASP A 48 10.19 -9.63 -9.84
N ALA A 49 10.60 -10.09 -8.65
CA ALA A 49 10.18 -11.39 -8.12
C ALA A 49 8.72 -11.35 -7.65
N SER A 50 8.33 -10.35 -6.87
CA SER A 50 6.95 -10.18 -6.40
C SER A 50 5.98 -9.94 -7.55
N LEU A 51 6.41 -9.18 -8.57
CA LEU A 51 5.61 -8.96 -9.78
C LEU A 51 5.42 -10.24 -10.60
N ALA A 52 6.50 -11.01 -10.81
CA ALA A 52 6.43 -12.29 -11.51
C ALA A 52 5.49 -13.28 -10.79
N GLU A 53 5.59 -13.37 -9.47
CA GLU A 53 4.70 -14.19 -8.64
C GLU A 53 3.23 -13.74 -8.75
N ALA A 54 2.99 -12.43 -8.71
CA ALA A 54 1.63 -11.89 -8.85
C ALA A 54 1.01 -12.27 -10.20
N ILE A 55 1.79 -12.15 -11.30
CA ILE A 55 1.34 -12.52 -12.64
C ILE A 55 1.07 -14.02 -12.73
N GLU A 56 2.01 -14.86 -12.27
CA GLU A 56 1.87 -16.33 -12.30
C GLU A 56 0.63 -16.80 -11.55
N LYS A 57 0.37 -16.19 -10.37
CA LYS A 57 -0.80 -16.54 -9.54
C LYS A 57 -2.10 -15.89 -10.01
N GLY A 58 -2.09 -15.06 -11.05
CA GLY A 58 -3.26 -14.33 -11.54
C GLY A 58 -3.81 -13.34 -10.51
N VAL A 59 -2.91 -12.69 -9.78
CA VAL A 59 -3.25 -11.59 -8.87
C VAL A 59 -3.71 -10.40 -9.69
N ASP A 60 -4.82 -9.78 -9.29
CA ASP A 60 -5.36 -8.59 -9.94
C ASP A 60 -5.26 -7.32 -9.07
N THR A 61 -4.82 -7.49 -7.81
CA THR A 61 -4.71 -6.37 -6.88
C THR A 61 -3.52 -6.59 -5.93
N LEU A 62 -2.63 -5.61 -5.87
CA LEU A 62 -1.51 -5.56 -4.94
C LEU A 62 -1.76 -4.51 -3.86
N ILE A 63 -1.52 -4.87 -2.61
CA ILE A 63 -1.28 -3.92 -1.53
C ILE A 63 0.22 -3.90 -1.29
N VAL A 64 0.83 -2.74 -1.44
CA VAL A 64 2.27 -2.53 -1.23
C VAL A 64 2.50 -1.68 0.00
N HIS A 65 3.56 -1.96 0.76
CA HIS A 65 3.98 -1.07 1.83
C HIS A 65 4.73 0.13 1.27
N HIS A 66 5.82 -0.12 0.56
CA HIS A 66 6.58 0.96 -0.06
C HIS A 66 5.89 1.46 -1.34
N PRO A 67 5.64 2.78 -1.44
CA PRO A 67 5.00 3.38 -2.60
C PRO A 67 5.73 3.08 -3.90
N VAL A 68 5.00 2.59 -4.90
CA VAL A 68 5.56 2.28 -6.22
C VAL A 68 5.84 3.56 -7.02
N LEU A 69 4.94 4.54 -6.91
CA LEU A 69 5.06 5.85 -7.54
C LEU A 69 5.39 6.88 -6.45
N PHE A 70 6.65 7.04 -6.11
CA PHE A 70 7.08 7.97 -5.08
C PHE A 70 7.40 9.36 -5.65
N SER A 71 8.03 9.42 -6.82
CA SER A 71 8.37 10.65 -7.52
C SER A 71 7.52 10.83 -8.78
N PRO A 72 7.22 12.08 -9.19
CA PRO A 72 6.48 12.35 -10.41
C PRO A 72 7.19 11.78 -11.65
N ILE A 73 6.44 11.05 -12.49
CA ILE A 73 6.93 10.52 -13.75
C ILE A 73 6.75 11.58 -14.82
N ARG A 74 7.85 11.96 -15.50
CA ARG A 74 7.83 12.96 -16.57
C ARG A 74 7.86 12.32 -17.97
N ARG A 75 8.30 11.08 -18.07
CA ARG A 75 8.35 10.30 -19.33
C ARG A 75 8.29 8.82 -19.00
N PHE A 76 7.74 8.02 -19.90
CA PHE A 76 7.80 6.57 -19.83
C PHE A 76 8.92 6.06 -20.73
N ASP A 77 9.90 5.40 -20.14
CA ASP A 77 10.99 4.68 -20.81
C ASP A 77 11.01 3.25 -20.29
N PHE A 78 10.35 2.36 -20.99
CA PHE A 78 10.20 0.97 -20.57
C PHE A 78 11.48 0.13 -20.75
N SER A 79 12.58 0.72 -21.22
CA SER A 79 13.92 0.10 -21.10
C SER A 79 14.48 0.19 -19.68
N SER A 80 13.96 1.12 -18.86
CA SER A 80 14.27 1.19 -17.44
C SER A 80 13.59 0.04 -16.68
N PRO A 81 14.32 -0.72 -15.83
CA PRO A 81 13.73 -1.83 -15.07
C PRO A 81 12.55 -1.42 -14.21
N GLU A 82 12.61 -0.26 -13.58
CA GLU A 82 11.51 0.29 -12.78
C GLU A 82 10.25 0.52 -13.63
N GLN A 83 10.41 1.18 -14.77
CA GLN A 83 9.26 1.50 -15.64
C GLN A 83 8.76 0.30 -16.44
N ALA A 84 9.60 -0.71 -16.67
CA ALA A 84 9.16 -1.99 -17.20
C ALA A 84 8.18 -2.70 -16.26
N ARG A 85 8.35 -2.56 -14.93
CA ARG A 85 7.36 -3.05 -13.96
C ARG A 85 6.03 -2.32 -14.09
N TYR A 86 6.04 -1.00 -14.30
CA TYR A 86 4.79 -0.24 -14.54
C TYR A 86 4.07 -0.68 -15.79
N GLU A 87 4.83 -0.92 -16.88
CA GLU A 87 4.28 -1.48 -18.11
C GLU A 87 3.62 -2.84 -17.88
N ALA A 88 4.25 -3.72 -17.11
CA ALA A 88 3.71 -5.03 -16.78
C ALA A 88 2.43 -4.92 -15.92
N LEU A 89 2.38 -4.04 -14.92
CA LEU A 89 1.17 -3.79 -14.14
C LEU A 89 0.00 -3.35 -15.05
N ILE A 90 0.27 -2.45 -15.99
CA ILE A 90 -0.75 -1.96 -16.93
C ILE A 90 -1.21 -3.07 -17.88
N LYS A 91 -0.28 -3.85 -18.46
CA LYS A 91 -0.59 -4.94 -19.39
C LYS A 91 -1.41 -6.05 -18.75
N HIS A 92 -1.18 -6.34 -17.48
CA HIS A 92 -1.89 -7.38 -16.72
C HIS A 92 -3.09 -6.85 -15.93
N ASP A 93 -3.44 -5.55 -16.09
CA ASP A 93 -4.53 -4.87 -15.37
C ASP A 93 -4.45 -5.07 -13.84
N ILE A 94 -3.23 -5.04 -13.28
CA ILE A 94 -2.98 -5.20 -11.86
C ILE A 94 -3.12 -3.85 -11.16
N LYS A 95 -4.05 -3.79 -10.21
CA LYS A 95 -4.28 -2.63 -9.36
C LYS A 95 -3.25 -2.58 -8.24
N VAL A 96 -2.79 -1.39 -7.85
CA VAL A 96 -1.82 -1.20 -6.77
C VAL A 96 -2.31 -0.12 -5.81
N PHE A 97 -2.37 -0.48 -4.54
CA PHE A 97 -2.70 0.42 -3.42
C PHE A 97 -1.54 0.43 -2.43
N ALA A 98 -1.04 1.63 -2.11
CA ALA A 98 0.08 1.80 -1.19
C ALA A 98 -0.42 2.19 0.21
N MET A 99 0.05 1.45 1.23
CA MET A 99 -0.13 1.73 2.65
C MET A 99 1.25 1.80 3.30
N HIS A 100 1.72 3.00 3.58
CA HIS A 100 3.08 3.26 4.04
C HIS A 100 3.05 3.87 5.45
N THR A 101 3.42 5.14 5.61
CA THR A 101 3.50 5.75 6.92
C THR A 101 2.16 5.87 7.64
N ASN A 102 1.04 5.92 6.93
CA ASN A 102 -0.29 5.83 7.52
C ASN A 102 -0.53 4.47 8.21
N PHE A 103 0.01 3.39 7.67
CA PHE A 103 -0.05 2.07 8.30
C PHE A 103 0.92 1.95 9.47
N ASP A 104 2.12 2.54 9.36
CA ASP A 104 3.11 2.53 10.45
C ASP A 104 2.60 3.26 11.69
N ILE A 105 1.94 4.41 11.50
CA ILE A 105 1.50 5.33 12.56
C ILE A 105 0.17 4.90 13.18
N ALA A 106 -0.70 4.26 12.42
CA ALA A 106 -2.06 3.94 12.85
C ALA A 106 -2.09 2.98 14.05
N HIS A 107 -3.11 3.13 14.90
CA HIS A 107 -3.41 2.17 15.94
C HIS A 107 -3.72 0.79 15.31
N ASN A 108 -3.16 -0.27 15.89
CA ASN A 108 -3.13 -1.62 15.30
C ASN A 108 -2.44 -1.69 13.92
N GLY A 109 -1.59 -0.74 13.61
CA GLY A 109 -0.75 -0.74 12.45
C GLY A 109 0.55 -1.52 12.65
N MET A 110 1.54 -1.27 11.78
CA MET A 110 2.77 -2.05 11.75
C MET A 110 3.59 -1.92 13.05
N ASN A 111 3.70 -0.72 13.61
CA ASN A 111 4.49 -0.50 14.82
C ASN A 111 3.86 -1.16 16.04
N ASP A 112 2.53 -1.11 16.17
CA ASP A 112 1.82 -1.80 17.25
C ASP A 112 1.98 -3.32 17.13
N TRP A 113 1.83 -3.86 15.90
CA TRP A 113 2.04 -5.28 15.64
C TRP A 113 3.46 -5.72 15.96
N LEU A 114 4.48 -4.93 15.58
CA LEU A 114 5.88 -5.23 15.90
C LEU A 114 6.13 -5.23 17.39
N ALA A 115 5.59 -4.26 18.12
CA ALA A 115 5.69 -4.19 19.58
C ALA A 115 5.08 -5.44 20.23
N GLU A 116 3.93 -5.90 19.77
CA GLU A 116 3.27 -7.12 20.21
C GLU A 116 4.15 -8.36 19.95
N GLN A 117 4.73 -8.48 18.74
CA GLN A 117 5.62 -9.61 18.42
C GLN A 117 6.88 -9.65 19.28
N LEU A 118 7.36 -8.50 19.75
CA LEU A 118 8.49 -8.38 20.66
C LEU A 118 8.10 -8.55 22.13
N GLY A 119 6.81 -8.71 22.44
CA GLY A 119 6.31 -8.85 23.82
C GLY A 119 6.47 -7.58 24.66
N LEU A 120 6.44 -6.39 24.01
CA LEU A 120 6.55 -5.12 24.72
C LEU A 120 5.23 -4.79 25.41
N GLU A 121 5.33 -4.29 26.65
CA GLU A 121 4.19 -3.84 27.47
C GLU A 121 4.23 -2.31 27.64
N GLU A 122 3.08 -1.70 27.92
CA GLU A 122 2.94 -0.25 28.17
C GLU A 122 3.50 0.61 27.03
N VAL A 123 3.26 0.18 25.79
CA VAL A 123 3.77 0.86 24.59
C VAL A 123 3.09 2.21 24.43
N THR A 124 3.89 3.27 24.29
CA THR A 124 3.43 4.64 24.04
C THR A 124 4.18 5.25 22.88
N SER A 125 3.55 6.22 22.20
CA SER A 125 4.21 6.95 21.10
C SER A 125 5.33 7.83 21.64
N LEU A 126 6.48 7.83 20.97
CA LEU A 126 7.57 8.77 21.22
C LEU A 126 7.26 10.19 20.76
N THR A 127 6.34 10.34 19.80
CA THR A 127 5.92 11.65 19.28
C THR A 127 4.49 11.91 19.73
N PRO A 128 4.27 12.80 20.72
CA PRO A 128 2.93 13.17 21.18
C PRO A 128 2.11 13.81 20.03
N GLY A 129 0.85 13.43 19.90
CA GLY A 129 -0.11 14.10 19.00
C GLY A 129 -0.39 13.40 17.68
N VAL A 130 0.40 12.42 17.25
CA VAL A 130 0.14 11.70 16.00
C VAL A 130 -0.87 10.56 16.18
N GLN A 131 -0.97 9.99 17.38
CA GLN A 131 -1.89 8.88 17.70
C GLN A 131 -3.29 9.31 18.17
N GLU A 132 -3.53 10.59 18.44
CA GLU A 132 -4.81 11.03 19.00
C GLU A 132 -5.95 11.13 17.97
N ILE A 133 -5.66 11.07 16.69
CA ILE A 133 -6.66 11.19 15.61
C ILE A 133 -7.51 9.91 15.44
N GLY A 134 -7.09 8.80 16.03
CA GLY A 134 -7.76 7.50 15.92
C GLY A 134 -8.45 6.98 17.19
N ARG A 135 -8.48 7.75 18.27
CA ARG A 135 -9.17 7.38 19.51
C ARG A 135 -10.46 8.18 19.67
N ALA A 136 -11.50 7.73 19.02
CA ALA A 136 -12.87 8.09 19.34
C ALA A 136 -13.66 6.82 19.64
#